data_d1c170342b8d28f493a3ed2d62ab4539
#
_entry.id   d1c170342b8d28f493a3ed2d62ab4539
#
_cell.length_a   1.000
_cell.length_b   1.000
_cell.length_c   1.000
_cell.angle_alpha   90.00
_cell.angle_beta   90.00
_cell.angle_gamma   90.00
#
_symmetry.space_group_name_H-M   'P 1'
#
loop_
_entity.id
_entity.type
_entity.pdbx_description
1 polymer ?
#
loop_
_entity_poly.entity_id
_entity_poly.type
_entity_poly.pdbx_seq_one_letter_code
_entity_poly.pdbx_strand_id
1 'polypeptide(L)'
;MKFEYKRPDDLKLEAYGKTYEIPPKTAYLIDEVNKITERISAAGSSASDQMMAVRDGIALFIGEEEAERIFPRDTLLTAANSDEMTAFWFCLNECSNRETEAVMAKYAPKRKEDIRVSSNPKK
;
A
#
# COMPACT_ATOMS: atom_id res chain seq x y z
N MET A 1 -26.52 -0.94 21.00
CA MET A 1 -25.86 -0.85 19.70
C MET A 1 -24.97 -2.06 19.46
N LYS A 2 -24.99 -2.57 18.25
CA LYS A 2 -24.18 -3.71 17.91
C LYS A 2 -23.18 -3.33 16.84
N PHE A 3 -21.92 -3.65 17.06
CA PHE A 3 -20.86 -3.39 16.09
C PHE A 3 -20.46 -4.69 15.41
N GLU A 4 -20.41 -4.65 14.10
CA GLU A 4 -19.83 -5.73 13.30
C GLU A 4 -19.00 -5.11 12.22
N TYR A 5 -17.73 -5.50 12.15
CA TYR A 5 -16.87 -5.02 11.09
C TYR A 5 -16.85 -5.97 9.92
N LYS A 6 -17.12 -5.44 8.74
CA LYS A 6 -17.02 -6.21 7.52
C LYS A 6 -16.05 -5.52 6.58
N ARG A 7 -15.01 -6.25 6.20
CA ARG A 7 -14.05 -5.73 5.24
C ARG A 7 -14.70 -5.60 3.88
N PRO A 8 -14.34 -4.53 3.11
CA PRO A 8 -14.83 -4.42 1.74
C PRO A 8 -14.41 -5.63 0.90
N ASP A 9 -15.28 -6.04 -0.01
CA ASP A 9 -15.04 -7.21 -0.84
C ASP A 9 -14.10 -6.95 -1.99
N ASP A 10 -13.85 -5.68 -2.32
CA ASP A 10 -13.11 -5.30 -3.51
C ASP A 10 -11.65 -4.94 -3.25
N LEU A 11 -11.08 -5.43 -2.13
CA LEU A 11 -9.68 -5.20 -1.82
C LEU A 11 -8.82 -6.24 -2.54
N LYS A 12 -8.84 -6.17 -3.86
CA LYS A 12 -8.14 -7.10 -4.72
C LYS A 12 -7.48 -6.34 -5.85
N LEU A 13 -6.36 -6.88 -6.33
CA LEU A 13 -5.65 -6.29 -7.45
C LEU A 13 -5.33 -7.37 -8.46
N GLU A 14 -5.75 -7.17 -9.70
CA GLU A 14 -5.39 -8.08 -10.79
C GLU A 14 -4.09 -7.61 -11.42
N ALA A 15 -3.10 -8.49 -11.44
CA ALA A 15 -1.80 -8.17 -12.02
C ALA A 15 -1.04 -9.45 -12.31
N TYR A 16 -0.28 -9.44 -13.36
CA TYR A 16 0.65 -10.53 -13.71
C TYR A 16 -0.03 -11.89 -13.78
N GLY A 17 -1.25 -11.89 -14.32
CA GLY A 17 -1.99 -13.14 -14.53
C GLY A 17 -2.70 -13.68 -13.31
N LYS A 18 -2.72 -12.95 -12.22
CA LYS A 18 -3.35 -13.40 -10.98
C LYS A 18 -4.14 -12.28 -10.32
N THR A 19 -5.01 -12.67 -9.40
CA THR A 19 -5.72 -11.73 -8.55
C THR A 19 -5.14 -11.85 -7.14
N TYR A 20 -4.64 -10.73 -6.63
CA TYR A 20 -4.05 -10.70 -5.29
C TYR A 20 -5.03 -10.06 -4.32
N GLU A 21 -5.29 -10.75 -3.22
CA GLU A 21 -6.09 -10.16 -2.15
C GLU A 21 -5.19 -9.35 -1.24
N ILE A 22 -5.61 -8.13 -0.97
CA ILE A 22 -4.81 -7.24 -0.15
C ILE A 22 -4.92 -7.66 1.32
N PRO A 23 -3.79 -7.85 2.01
CA PRO A 23 -3.85 -8.29 3.41
C PRO A 23 -4.41 -7.23 4.33
N PRO A 24 -4.95 -7.62 5.49
CA PRO A 24 -5.43 -6.65 6.47
C PRO A 24 -4.32 -5.76 6.96
N LYS A 25 -4.67 -4.52 7.30
CA LYS A 25 -3.70 -3.54 7.81
C LYS A 25 -3.44 -3.79 9.28
N THR A 26 -2.59 -4.75 9.56
CA THR A 26 -2.12 -4.98 10.92
C THR A 26 -1.07 -3.95 11.27
N ALA A 27 -0.80 -3.79 12.57
CA ALA A 27 0.28 -2.91 12.99
C ALA A 27 1.61 -3.32 12.35
N TYR A 28 1.82 -4.64 12.24
CA TYR A 28 3.04 -5.15 11.60
C TYR A 28 3.15 -4.66 10.15
N LEU A 29 2.07 -4.78 9.38
CA LEU A 29 2.11 -4.36 7.98
C LEU A 29 2.35 -2.87 7.88
N ILE A 30 1.67 -2.08 8.70
CA ILE A 30 1.84 -0.63 8.69
C ILE A 30 3.30 -0.25 8.98
N ASP A 31 3.87 -0.86 10.01
CA ASP A 31 5.26 -0.57 10.38
C ASP A 31 6.22 -0.97 9.28
N GLU A 32 6.02 -2.13 8.66
CA GLU A 32 6.91 -2.59 7.61
C GLU A 32 6.80 -1.73 6.35
N VAL A 33 5.59 -1.30 5.99
CA VAL A 33 5.41 -0.40 4.87
C VAL A 33 6.12 0.92 5.13
N ASN A 34 6.03 1.44 6.36
CA ASN A 34 6.72 2.68 6.71
C ASN A 34 8.24 2.53 6.59
N LYS A 35 8.77 1.39 7.00
CA LYS A 35 10.21 1.12 6.85
C LYS A 35 10.62 1.10 5.38
N ILE A 36 9.81 0.50 4.54
CA ILE A 36 10.09 0.48 3.10
C ILE A 36 10.11 1.91 2.56
N THR A 37 9.12 2.70 2.93
CA THR A 37 9.03 4.08 2.47
C THR A 37 10.26 4.88 2.91
N GLU A 38 10.73 4.67 4.13
CA GLU A 38 11.93 5.33 4.63
C GLU A 38 13.16 4.92 3.84
N ARG A 39 13.27 3.64 3.49
CA ARG A 39 14.40 3.16 2.69
C ARG A 39 14.41 3.81 1.31
N ILE A 40 13.24 3.93 0.70
CA ILE A 40 13.12 4.55 -0.62
C ILE A 40 13.53 6.02 -0.57
N SER A 41 13.15 6.71 0.50
CA SER A 41 13.38 8.14 0.64
C SER A 41 14.73 8.50 1.26
N ALA A 42 15.50 7.51 1.69
CA ALA A 42 16.72 7.79 2.44
C ALA A 42 17.70 8.58 1.60
N ALA A 43 18.32 9.59 2.22
CA ALA A 43 19.32 10.42 1.55
C ALA A 43 20.48 9.54 1.13
N GLY A 44 20.91 9.69 -0.11
CA GLY A 44 22.06 8.95 -0.61
C GLY A 44 21.75 7.54 -1.06
N SER A 45 20.49 7.09 -1.01
CA SER A 45 20.20 5.75 -1.49
C SER A 45 20.34 5.70 -3.01
N SER A 46 20.92 4.61 -3.49
CA SER A 46 21.12 4.40 -4.92
C SER A 46 19.84 3.87 -5.56
N ALA A 47 19.82 3.87 -6.89
CA ALA A 47 18.73 3.25 -7.62
C ALA A 47 18.59 1.77 -7.24
N SER A 48 19.71 1.07 -7.06
CA SER A 48 19.69 -0.32 -6.63
C SER A 48 19.03 -0.48 -5.28
N ASP A 49 19.41 0.37 -4.32
CA ASP A 49 18.82 0.30 -2.97
C ASP A 49 17.31 0.55 -3.03
N GLN A 50 16.90 1.51 -3.83
CA GLN A 50 15.49 1.83 -3.95
C GLN A 50 14.70 0.69 -4.57
N MET A 51 15.23 0.07 -5.62
CA MET A 51 14.56 -1.06 -6.26
C MET A 51 14.44 -2.26 -5.33
N MET A 52 15.49 -2.52 -4.56
CA MET A 52 15.43 -3.61 -3.58
C MET A 52 14.39 -3.33 -2.50
N ALA A 53 14.30 -2.08 -2.06
CA ALA A 53 13.28 -1.71 -1.09
C ALA A 53 11.87 -1.88 -1.65
N VAL A 54 11.65 -1.42 -2.88
CA VAL A 54 10.33 -1.55 -3.52
C VAL A 54 9.97 -3.03 -3.67
N ARG A 55 10.91 -3.85 -4.09
CA ARG A 55 10.69 -5.27 -4.25
C ARG A 55 10.31 -5.92 -2.92
N ASP A 56 11.00 -5.55 -1.84
CA ASP A 56 10.68 -6.07 -0.51
C ASP A 56 9.28 -5.62 -0.09
N GLY A 57 8.92 -4.37 -0.42
CA GLY A 57 7.59 -3.86 -0.12
C GLY A 57 6.51 -4.61 -0.87
N ILE A 58 6.73 -4.92 -2.14
CA ILE A 58 5.78 -5.70 -2.92
C ILE A 58 5.55 -7.06 -2.25
N ALA A 59 6.62 -7.69 -1.76
CA ALA A 59 6.51 -8.97 -1.10
C ALA A 59 5.67 -8.92 0.18
N LEU A 60 5.61 -7.75 0.84
CA LEU A 60 4.74 -7.60 2.00
C LEU A 60 3.27 -7.80 1.64
N PHE A 61 2.89 -7.43 0.43
CA PHE A 61 1.50 -7.50 -0.01
C PHE A 61 1.15 -8.82 -0.68
N ILE A 62 2.03 -9.35 -1.52
CA ILE A 62 1.69 -10.53 -2.33
C ILE A 62 2.46 -11.77 -1.91
N GLY A 63 3.41 -11.65 -0.99
CA GLY A 63 4.22 -12.77 -0.54
C GLY A 63 5.52 -12.87 -1.31
N GLU A 64 6.52 -13.45 -0.65
CA GLU A 64 7.84 -13.58 -1.24
C GLU A 64 7.84 -14.47 -2.47
N GLU A 65 7.05 -15.54 -2.45
CA GLU A 65 7.00 -16.47 -3.57
C GLU A 65 6.50 -15.79 -4.85
N GLU A 66 5.43 -15.01 -4.74
CA GLU A 66 4.89 -14.30 -5.89
C GLU A 66 5.80 -13.17 -6.32
N ALA A 67 6.38 -12.46 -5.37
CA ALA A 67 7.33 -11.40 -5.71
C ALA A 67 8.53 -11.99 -6.46
N GLU A 68 8.99 -13.18 -6.08
CA GLU A 68 10.08 -13.83 -6.77
C GLU A 68 9.69 -14.26 -8.18
N ARG A 69 8.45 -14.70 -8.34
CA ARG A 69 7.95 -15.09 -9.67
C ARG A 69 7.94 -13.89 -10.63
N ILE A 70 7.51 -12.74 -10.12
CA ILE A 70 7.34 -11.56 -10.98
C ILE A 70 8.65 -10.78 -11.12
N PHE A 71 9.36 -10.60 -10.02
CA PHE A 71 10.60 -9.83 -9.97
C PHE A 71 11.69 -10.66 -9.26
N PRO A 72 12.30 -11.60 -10.00
CA PRO A 72 13.33 -12.46 -9.38
C PRO A 72 14.51 -11.65 -8.86
N ARG A 73 14.99 -12.01 -7.68
CA ARG A 73 16.11 -11.27 -7.08
C ARG A 73 17.38 -11.35 -7.90
N ASP A 74 17.61 -12.49 -8.55
CA ASP A 74 18.84 -12.70 -9.31
C ASP A 74 19.00 -11.67 -10.43
N THR A 75 17.90 -11.28 -11.07
CA THR A 75 17.95 -10.37 -12.21
C THR A 75 17.30 -9.04 -11.91
N LEU A 76 17.01 -8.78 -10.65
CA LEU A 76 16.25 -7.58 -10.26
C LEU A 76 16.91 -6.29 -10.77
N LEU A 77 18.20 -6.16 -10.54
CA LEU A 77 18.90 -4.91 -10.83
C LEU A 77 19.25 -4.75 -12.30
N THR A 78 19.17 -5.83 -13.08
CA THR A 78 19.56 -5.77 -14.50
C THR A 78 18.40 -5.95 -15.46
N ALA A 79 17.28 -6.50 -15.00
CA ALA A 79 16.18 -6.84 -15.92
C ALA A 79 14.85 -6.20 -15.55
N ALA A 80 14.62 -5.90 -14.26
CA ALA A 80 13.33 -5.36 -13.83
C ALA A 80 13.23 -3.89 -14.19
N ASN A 81 12.04 -3.49 -14.64
CA ASN A 81 11.78 -2.09 -14.96
C ASN A 81 11.43 -1.33 -13.69
N SER A 82 12.23 -0.32 -13.37
CA SER A 82 12.07 0.45 -12.14
C SER A 82 10.71 1.15 -12.06
N ASP A 83 10.26 1.71 -13.17
CA ASP A 83 8.98 2.43 -13.19
C ASP A 83 7.81 1.47 -13.02
N GLU A 84 7.90 0.30 -13.63
CA GLU A 84 6.86 -0.71 -13.49
C GLU A 84 6.75 -1.18 -12.04
N MET A 85 7.87 -1.44 -11.40
CA MET A 85 7.89 -1.87 -10.00
C MET A 85 7.31 -0.81 -9.09
N THR A 86 7.70 0.44 -9.33
CA THR A 86 7.20 1.56 -8.52
C THR A 86 5.69 1.73 -8.70
N ALA A 87 5.22 1.61 -9.93
CA ALA A 87 3.79 1.71 -10.19
C ALA A 87 3.01 0.60 -9.51
N PHE A 88 3.54 -0.62 -9.53
CA PHE A 88 2.89 -1.73 -8.85
C PHE A 88 2.84 -1.52 -7.34
N TRP A 89 3.95 -1.05 -6.78
CA TRP A 89 4.03 -0.70 -5.36
C TRP A 89 2.97 0.34 -4.98
N PHE A 90 2.83 1.40 -5.79
CA PHE A 90 1.83 2.42 -5.54
C PHE A 90 0.41 1.85 -5.61
N CYS A 91 0.15 0.97 -6.59
CA CYS A 91 -1.18 0.36 -6.71
C CYS A 91 -1.52 -0.50 -5.51
N LEU A 92 -0.55 -1.27 -5.01
CA LEU A 92 -0.78 -2.09 -3.82
C LEU A 92 -1.12 -1.23 -2.61
N ASN A 93 -0.38 -0.13 -2.43
CA ASN A 93 -0.64 0.78 -1.32
C ASN A 93 -1.99 1.47 -1.47
N GLU A 94 -2.34 1.86 -2.68
CA GLU A 94 -3.63 2.49 -2.90
C GLU A 94 -4.78 1.55 -2.59
N CYS A 95 -4.67 0.30 -3.03
CA CYS A 95 -5.69 -0.69 -2.70
C CYS A 95 -5.81 -0.90 -1.19
N SER A 96 -4.68 -0.95 -0.50
CA SER A 96 -4.68 -1.09 0.95
C SER A 96 -5.36 0.09 1.62
N ASN A 97 -5.11 1.30 1.11
CA ASN A 97 -5.70 2.50 1.70
C ASN A 97 -7.20 2.61 1.45
N ARG A 98 -7.73 1.91 0.46
CA ARG A 98 -9.16 1.91 0.21
C ARG A 98 -9.93 1.38 1.42
N GLU A 99 -9.38 0.43 2.13
CA GLU A 99 -10.03 -0.07 3.33
C GLU A 99 -10.16 1.04 4.37
N THR A 100 -9.08 1.79 4.58
CA THR A 100 -9.12 2.91 5.53
C THR A 100 -10.15 3.96 5.09
N GLU A 101 -10.17 4.28 3.80
CA GLU A 101 -11.12 5.24 3.29
C GLU A 101 -12.56 4.78 3.49
N ALA A 102 -12.82 3.49 3.27
CA ALA A 102 -14.15 2.94 3.48
C ALA A 102 -14.55 2.98 4.95
N VAL A 103 -13.60 2.69 5.83
CA VAL A 103 -13.84 2.76 7.27
C VAL A 103 -14.17 4.18 7.69
N MET A 104 -13.40 5.14 7.21
CA MET A 104 -13.64 6.53 7.55
C MET A 104 -15.00 7.00 7.04
N ALA A 105 -15.35 6.60 5.83
CA ALA A 105 -16.62 7.00 5.25
C ALA A 105 -17.82 6.41 6.00
N LYS A 106 -17.67 5.19 6.52
CA LYS A 106 -18.80 4.50 7.12
C LYS A 106 -18.89 4.70 8.63
N TYR A 107 -17.77 4.74 9.32
CA TYR A 107 -17.76 4.70 10.78
C TYR A 107 -17.27 5.96 11.46
N ALA A 108 -16.59 6.86 10.75
CA ALA A 108 -16.05 8.05 11.39
C ALA A 108 -17.17 8.95 11.88
N PRO A 109 -16.96 9.65 12.98
CA PRO A 109 -17.98 10.55 13.50
C PRO A 109 -18.33 11.63 12.48
N LYS A 110 -19.63 11.94 12.40
CA LYS A 110 -20.09 12.91 11.42
C LYS A 110 -19.93 14.35 11.86
N ARG A 111 -19.69 14.55 13.13
CA ARG A 111 -19.60 15.93 13.61
C ARG A 111 -18.45 16.70 13.00
N LYS A 112 -17.50 16.02 12.40
CA LYS A 112 -16.43 16.76 11.77
C LYS A 112 -16.91 17.55 10.59
N GLU A 113 -18.05 17.23 10.07
CA GLU A 113 -18.63 18.04 9.04
C GLU A 113 -18.94 19.43 9.51
N ASP A 114 -19.19 19.56 10.79
CA ASP A 114 -19.49 20.84 11.36
C ASP A 114 -18.28 21.74 11.35
N ILE A 115 -17.15 21.15 11.35
CA ILE A 115 -15.93 21.91 11.42
C ILE A 115 -15.66 22.62 10.14
N ARG A 116 -16.08 22.04 9.11
CA ARG A 116 -15.86 22.62 7.91
C ARG A 116 -16.54 23.71 7.69
N VAL A 117 -17.20 23.74 8.19
CA VAL A 117 -17.75 24.80 7.97
C VAL A 117 -17.22 25.92 8.40
N SER A 118 -16.62 25.76 8.70
CA SER A 118 -16.10 26.46 9.20
C SER A 118 -15.33 26.88 8.76
N SER A 119 -15.27 26.48 8.35
CA SER A 119 -14.61 26.82 8.35
C SER A 119 -14.61 27.43 7.61
N ASN A 120 -14.60 27.29 7.30
CA ASN A 120 -14.38 27.79 7.10
C ASN A 120 -14.53 28.56 6.74
N PRO A 121 -14.46 28.73 6.49
CA PRO A 121 -14.24 29.42 6.49
C PRO A 121 -14.30 30.18 6.29
N LYS A 122 -14.04 30.07 6.18
CA LYS A 122 -13.79 30.51 6.45
C LYS A 122 -13.86 31.13 6.39
N LYS A 123 -13.62 31.13 6.12
CA LYS A 123 -13.41 31.42 6.51
C LYS A 123 -13.30 31.87 6.47
#